data_52c679f13639a928c78ea1ce6a9d7214
#
_entry.id   52c679f13639a928c78ea1ce6a9d7214
#
_cell.length_a   1.000
_cell.length_b   1.000
_cell.length_c   1.000
_cell.angle_alpha   90.00
_cell.angle_beta   90.00
_cell.angle_gamma   90.00
#
_symmetry.space_group_name_H-M   'P 1'
#
loop_
_entity.id
_entity.type
_entity.pdbx_description
1 polymer ?
#
loop_
_entity_poly.entity_id
_entity_poly.type
_entity_poly.pdbx_seq_one_letter_code
_entity_poly.pdbx_strand_id
1 'polypeptide(L)'
;DVFCKLVPFWQLELYFGKVLGRTPLQQSDKGGFYPDVYEYIRTHDNLRTAGEQQTEFVYICSLIAKANLLDFFTKWGFLTPVDITVDDYGTGKLTVTQARIDEIRSRVEALGYPKPDVALEYITDNSVELYKDKPGIVAGTATRSGSTFTMTNWKNVAAYEVVDETGKKVCISDGLLVPSGTATFTMKTAWKDGFKVYAVSATGARTAVTF
;
A
#
# COMPACT_ATOMS: atom_id res chain seq x y z
N ASP A 1 3.79 15.27 -6.11
CA ASP A 1 2.85 15.72 -5.10
C ASP A 1 3.26 15.20 -3.71
N VAL A 2 3.48 16.13 -2.78
CA VAL A 2 3.93 15.85 -1.39
C VAL A 2 2.98 14.89 -0.69
N PHE A 3 1.68 15.05 -0.89
CA PHE A 3 0.67 14.21 -0.24
C PHE A 3 0.74 12.75 -0.68
N CYS A 4 1.13 12.46 -1.91
CA CYS A 4 1.29 11.08 -2.36
C CYS A 4 2.38 10.33 -1.59
N LYS A 5 3.41 11.03 -1.08
CA LYS A 5 4.48 10.46 -0.27
C LYS A 5 3.98 9.99 1.11
N LEU A 6 2.87 10.55 1.59
CA LEU A 6 2.29 10.23 2.90
C LEU A 6 1.37 9.00 2.85
N VAL A 7 0.91 8.60 1.66
CA VAL A 7 -0.04 7.48 1.52
C VAL A 7 0.48 6.18 2.14
N PRO A 8 1.71 5.70 1.87
CA PRO A 8 2.18 4.46 2.48
C PRO A 8 2.24 4.53 4.01
N PHE A 9 2.60 5.69 4.57
CA PHE A 9 2.61 5.88 6.02
C PHE A 9 1.19 5.80 6.60
N TRP A 10 0.23 6.42 5.92
CA TRP A 10 -1.17 6.38 6.34
C TRP A 10 -1.75 4.98 6.22
N GLN A 11 -1.41 4.23 5.19
CA GLN A 11 -1.83 2.84 5.04
C GLN A 11 -1.32 1.93 6.17
N LEU A 12 -0.09 2.13 6.62
CA LEU A 12 0.44 1.42 7.79
C LEU A 12 -0.33 1.78 9.07
N GLU A 13 -0.66 3.07 9.28
CA GLU A 13 -1.49 3.50 10.41
C GLU A 13 -2.90 2.91 10.34
N LEU A 14 -3.52 2.91 9.16
CA LEU A 14 -4.85 2.32 8.98
C LEU A 14 -4.85 0.84 9.35
N TYR A 15 -3.84 0.09 8.92
CA TYR A 15 -3.80 -1.34 9.19
C TYR A 15 -3.33 -1.65 10.61
N PHE A 16 -2.10 -1.27 10.98
CA PHE A 16 -1.54 -1.62 12.29
C PHE A 16 -2.18 -0.83 13.42
N GLY A 17 -2.53 0.42 13.19
CA GLY A 17 -3.26 1.26 14.14
C GLY A 17 -4.73 0.87 14.23
N LYS A 18 -5.53 1.18 13.21
CA LYS A 18 -6.99 1.06 13.29
C LYS A 18 -7.51 -0.36 13.13
N VAL A 19 -7.02 -1.16 12.15
CA VAL A 19 -7.49 -2.54 11.95
C VAL A 19 -7.04 -3.44 13.09
N LEU A 20 -5.75 -3.39 13.47
CA LEU A 20 -5.18 -4.23 14.53
C LEU A 20 -5.25 -3.58 15.93
N GLY A 21 -5.82 -2.39 16.07
CA GLY A 21 -6.06 -1.75 17.36
C GLY A 21 -4.82 -1.17 18.04
N ARG A 22 -3.74 -0.88 17.29
CA ARG A 22 -2.52 -0.25 17.79
C ARG A 22 -2.50 1.24 17.48
N THR A 23 -3.51 1.99 17.91
CA THR A 23 -3.61 3.43 17.69
C THR A 23 -3.29 4.23 18.95
N PRO A 24 -2.52 5.33 18.86
CA PRO A 24 -2.20 6.17 20.02
C PRO A 24 -3.43 6.86 20.63
N LEU A 25 -4.52 6.95 19.88
CA LEU A 25 -5.79 7.53 20.37
C LEU A 25 -6.55 6.58 21.30
N GLN A 26 -6.27 5.29 21.27
CA GLN A 26 -6.75 4.36 22.26
C GLN A 26 -5.71 4.30 23.37
N GLN A 27 -5.95 4.99 24.45
CA GLN A 27 -5.14 4.94 25.68
C GLN A 27 -5.03 3.47 26.14
N SER A 28 -4.14 2.74 25.54
CA SER A 28 -3.81 1.39 25.94
C SER A 28 -2.34 1.33 26.29
N ASP A 29 -2.02 0.58 27.33
CA ASP A 29 -0.66 0.24 27.76
C ASP A 29 0.13 -0.51 26.66
N LYS A 30 -0.44 -0.66 25.47
CA LYS A 30 0.11 -1.45 24.35
C LYS A 30 0.90 -0.61 23.34
N GLY A 31 0.99 0.71 23.54
CA GLY A 31 1.61 1.61 22.55
C GLY A 31 0.81 1.70 21.24
N GLY A 32 1.08 2.70 20.43
CA GLY A 32 0.59 2.80 19.06
C GLY A 32 1.65 2.36 18.07
N PHE A 33 1.28 2.01 16.84
CA PHE A 33 2.24 1.60 15.84
C PHE A 33 3.31 2.69 15.60
N TYR A 34 2.91 3.90 15.25
CA TYR A 34 3.87 4.99 15.04
C TYR A 34 4.56 5.52 16.30
N PRO A 35 3.91 5.64 17.46
CA PRO A 35 4.64 5.92 18.68
C PRO A 35 5.81 4.97 18.93
N ASP A 36 5.63 3.67 18.73
CA ASP A 36 6.69 2.68 18.90
C ASP A 36 7.80 2.82 17.83
N VAL A 37 7.44 3.12 16.57
CA VAL A 37 8.40 3.42 15.49
C VAL A 37 9.25 4.64 15.84
N TYR A 38 8.62 5.73 16.26
CA TYR A 38 9.34 6.95 16.64
C TYR A 38 10.17 6.80 17.91
N GLU A 39 9.70 6.02 18.89
CA GLU A 39 10.48 5.70 20.08
C GLU A 39 11.72 4.90 19.72
N TYR A 40 11.60 3.93 18.79
CA TYR A 40 12.77 3.21 18.30
C TYR A 40 13.79 4.17 17.64
N ILE A 41 13.33 5.03 16.73
CA ILE A 41 14.17 6.02 16.04
C ILE A 41 14.85 6.97 17.05
N ARG A 42 14.13 7.41 18.08
CA ARG A 42 14.64 8.32 19.10
C ARG A 42 15.73 7.70 19.99
N THR A 43 15.66 6.40 20.22
CA THR A 43 16.54 5.68 21.16
C THR A 43 17.70 4.95 20.49
N HIS A 44 17.75 4.92 19.15
CA HIS A 44 18.81 4.29 18.37
C HIS A 44 19.52 5.33 17.52
N ASP A 45 20.77 5.01 17.12
CA ASP A 45 21.57 5.90 16.29
C ASP A 45 20.86 6.24 14.98
N ASN A 46 20.81 7.53 14.67
CA ASN A 46 20.26 8.02 13.41
C ASN A 46 21.29 7.88 12.29
N LEU A 47 20.86 7.29 11.20
CA LEU A 47 21.61 7.26 9.96
C LEU A 47 21.67 8.67 9.35
N ARG A 48 22.76 8.96 8.64
CA ARG A 48 23.11 10.34 8.26
C ARG A 48 22.55 10.76 6.90
N THR A 49 22.34 9.82 5.99
CA THR A 49 21.87 10.11 4.64
C THR A 49 20.38 9.82 4.49
N ALA A 50 19.69 10.58 3.60
CA ALA A 50 18.28 10.38 3.34
C ALA A 50 17.97 8.96 2.83
N GLY A 51 18.86 8.39 2.00
CA GLY A 51 18.66 7.02 1.48
C GLY A 51 18.83 5.95 2.56
N GLU A 52 19.76 6.13 3.49
CA GLU A 52 19.90 5.24 4.64
C GLU A 52 18.69 5.33 5.56
N GLN A 53 18.19 6.55 5.85
CA GLN A 53 16.98 6.74 6.64
C GLN A 53 15.76 6.11 6.00
N GLN A 54 15.56 6.30 4.68
CA GLN A 54 14.46 5.70 3.94
C GLN A 54 14.48 4.17 4.03
N THR A 55 15.63 3.56 3.83
CA THR A 55 15.76 2.10 3.83
C THR A 55 15.71 1.51 5.23
N GLU A 56 16.32 2.17 6.23
CA GLU A 56 16.23 1.74 7.63
C GLU A 56 14.78 1.81 8.15
N PHE A 57 14.00 2.77 7.71
CA PHE A 57 12.57 2.87 8.05
C PHE A 57 11.80 1.60 7.68
N VAL A 58 12.16 0.94 6.57
CA VAL A 58 11.57 -0.36 6.17
C VAL A 58 11.84 -1.44 7.23
N TYR A 59 13.07 -1.51 7.72
CA TYR A 59 13.44 -2.45 8.77
C TYR A 59 12.74 -2.15 10.09
N ILE A 60 12.73 -0.88 10.51
CA ILE A 60 12.10 -0.46 11.77
C ILE A 60 10.59 -0.75 11.74
N CYS A 61 9.91 -0.39 10.65
CA CYS A 61 8.48 -0.69 10.50
C CYS A 61 8.21 -2.20 10.55
N SER A 62 9.04 -3.01 9.90
CA SER A 62 8.89 -4.48 9.92
C SER A 62 9.09 -5.05 11.32
N LEU A 63 10.10 -4.56 12.04
CA LEU A 63 10.39 -4.94 13.43
C LEU A 63 9.23 -4.62 14.36
N ILE A 64 8.75 -3.38 14.33
CA ILE A 64 7.67 -2.89 15.21
C ILE A 64 6.32 -3.52 14.84
N ALA A 65 6.04 -3.68 13.55
CA ALA A 65 4.84 -4.36 13.06
C ALA A 65 4.80 -5.84 13.41
N LYS A 66 5.98 -6.45 13.66
CA LYS A 66 6.17 -7.92 13.70
C LYS A 66 5.65 -8.59 12.43
N ALA A 67 5.95 -7.98 11.29
CA ALA A 67 5.52 -8.42 9.98
C ALA A 67 6.59 -8.15 8.92
N ASN A 68 6.74 -9.04 7.94
CA ASN A 68 7.63 -8.79 6.80
C ASN A 68 6.93 -7.84 5.82
N LEU A 69 7.36 -6.57 5.81
CA LEU A 69 6.80 -5.50 4.99
C LEU A 69 7.57 -5.24 3.68
N LEU A 70 8.49 -6.12 3.29
CA LEU A 70 9.32 -5.93 2.09
C LEU A 70 8.50 -5.75 0.83
N ASP A 71 7.44 -6.55 0.63
CA ASP A 71 6.59 -6.46 -0.55
C ASP A 71 5.85 -5.12 -0.62
N PHE A 72 5.31 -4.67 0.52
CA PHE A 72 4.65 -3.38 0.63
C PHE A 72 5.58 -2.22 0.26
N PHE A 73 6.74 -2.14 0.89
CA PHE A 73 7.69 -1.07 0.62
C PHE A 73 8.34 -1.15 -0.77
N THR A 74 8.46 -2.36 -1.34
CA THR A 74 8.89 -2.53 -2.74
C THR A 74 7.86 -1.94 -3.71
N LYS A 75 6.57 -2.20 -3.51
CA LYS A 75 5.48 -1.62 -4.32
C LYS A 75 5.44 -0.10 -4.25
N TRP A 76 5.80 0.48 -3.11
CA TRP A 76 5.89 1.94 -2.91
C TRP A 76 7.23 2.55 -3.32
N GLY A 77 8.16 1.75 -3.87
CA GLY A 77 9.43 2.24 -4.41
C GLY A 77 10.52 2.54 -3.37
N PHE A 78 10.30 2.24 -2.08
CA PHE A 78 11.31 2.47 -1.03
C PHE A 78 12.59 1.66 -1.24
N LEU A 79 12.47 0.49 -1.85
CA LEU A 79 13.54 -0.45 -2.13
C LEU A 79 13.87 -0.48 -3.63
N THR A 80 14.03 0.70 -4.22
CA THR A 80 14.45 0.89 -5.60
C THR A 80 15.76 1.65 -5.63
N PRO A 81 16.79 1.16 -6.32
CA PRO A 81 18.04 1.91 -6.47
C PRO A 81 17.79 3.26 -7.12
N VAL A 82 18.31 4.32 -6.52
CA VAL A 82 18.14 5.68 -7.01
C VAL A 82 19.35 6.53 -6.61
N ASP A 83 19.72 7.45 -7.48
CA ASP A 83 20.72 8.48 -7.21
C ASP A 83 20.26 9.79 -7.87
N ILE A 84 19.50 10.57 -7.12
CA ILE A 84 18.86 11.80 -7.61
C ILE A 84 19.05 12.95 -6.64
N THR A 85 18.93 14.17 -7.18
CA THR A 85 18.72 15.37 -6.38
C THR A 85 17.23 15.64 -6.32
N VAL A 86 16.69 15.75 -5.11
CA VAL A 86 15.30 16.09 -4.86
C VAL A 86 15.24 17.57 -4.51
N ASP A 87 14.40 18.31 -5.21
CA ASP A 87 14.12 19.72 -4.95
C ASP A 87 12.67 19.85 -4.47
N ASP A 88 12.47 19.73 -3.16
CA ASP A 88 11.16 19.71 -2.52
C ASP A 88 11.31 20.29 -1.11
N TYR A 89 10.86 21.53 -0.88
CA TYR A 89 11.09 22.31 0.35
C TYR A 89 12.57 22.53 0.71
N GLY A 90 13.45 22.35 -0.26
CA GLY A 90 14.91 22.43 -0.19
C GLY A 90 15.57 21.36 -1.04
N THR A 91 16.78 21.65 -1.49
CA THR A 91 17.54 20.73 -2.33
C THR A 91 18.26 19.69 -1.48
N GLY A 92 18.04 18.42 -1.74
CA GLY A 92 18.66 17.29 -1.05
C GLY A 92 19.10 16.18 -1.98
N LYS A 93 20.13 15.43 -1.60
CA LYS A 93 20.57 14.22 -2.30
C LYS A 93 19.87 12.99 -1.72
N LEU A 94 19.26 12.19 -2.61
CA LEU A 94 18.73 10.87 -2.27
C LEU A 94 19.50 9.80 -3.04
N THR A 95 20.29 9.02 -2.32
CA THR A 95 21.04 7.89 -2.88
C THR A 95 20.67 6.61 -2.14
N VAL A 96 20.07 5.67 -2.86
CA VAL A 96 19.76 4.32 -2.38
C VAL A 96 20.51 3.33 -3.27
N THR A 97 21.44 2.60 -2.72
CA THR A 97 22.24 1.61 -3.47
C THR A 97 21.62 0.23 -3.43
N GLN A 98 21.91 -0.61 -4.42
CA GLN A 98 21.46 -2.01 -4.42
C GLN A 98 22.01 -2.77 -3.20
N ALA A 99 23.28 -2.55 -2.85
CA ALA A 99 23.91 -3.18 -1.68
C ALA A 99 23.14 -2.85 -0.37
N ARG A 100 22.69 -1.59 -0.22
CA ARG A 100 21.90 -1.20 0.95
C ARG A 100 20.52 -1.86 0.95
N ILE A 101 19.89 -1.97 -0.21
CA ILE A 101 18.61 -2.68 -0.34
C ILE A 101 18.76 -4.15 0.07
N ASP A 102 19.80 -4.82 -0.42
CA ASP A 102 20.06 -6.24 -0.13
C ASP A 102 20.34 -6.47 1.36
N GLU A 103 21.09 -5.55 2.00
CA GLU A 103 21.30 -5.56 3.44
C GLU A 103 19.97 -5.46 4.21
N ILE A 104 19.12 -4.49 3.88
CA ILE A 104 17.82 -4.31 4.54
C ILE A 104 16.91 -5.52 4.32
N ARG A 105 16.88 -6.07 3.11
CA ARG A 105 16.11 -7.30 2.84
C ARG A 105 16.57 -8.44 3.75
N SER A 106 17.87 -8.68 3.80
CA SER A 106 18.44 -9.73 4.66
C SER A 106 18.11 -9.52 6.14
N ARG A 107 18.18 -8.29 6.63
CA ARG A 107 17.84 -7.96 8.03
C ARG A 107 16.35 -8.18 8.32
N VAL A 108 15.46 -7.79 7.43
CA VAL A 108 14.01 -8.01 7.60
C VAL A 108 13.67 -9.50 7.53
N GLU A 109 14.27 -10.24 6.61
CA GLU A 109 14.07 -11.69 6.49
C GLU A 109 14.58 -12.43 7.74
N ALA A 110 15.72 -12.00 8.31
CA ALA A 110 16.28 -12.56 9.54
C ALA A 110 15.37 -12.37 10.77
N LEU A 111 14.42 -11.43 10.75
CA LEU A 111 13.41 -11.30 11.82
C LEU A 111 12.46 -12.51 11.87
N GLY A 112 12.31 -13.25 10.78
CA GLY A 112 11.44 -14.43 10.70
C GLY A 112 9.93 -14.13 10.80
N TYR A 113 9.52 -12.88 10.65
CA TYR A 113 8.10 -12.50 10.73
C TYR A 113 7.34 -12.85 9.46
N PRO A 114 6.05 -13.23 9.58
CA PRO A 114 5.23 -13.52 8.42
C PRO A 114 4.93 -12.26 7.60
N LYS A 115 4.63 -12.45 6.33
CA LYS A 115 4.03 -11.39 5.51
C LYS A 115 2.59 -11.13 5.97
N PRO A 116 2.10 -9.88 5.91
CA PRO A 116 0.69 -9.60 6.10
C PRO A 116 -0.17 -10.42 5.12
N ASP A 117 -1.28 -10.94 5.62
CA ASP A 117 -2.27 -11.69 4.83
C ASP A 117 -3.28 -10.78 4.11
N VAL A 118 -2.91 -9.53 3.92
CA VAL A 118 -3.71 -8.47 3.30
C VAL A 118 -2.91 -7.67 2.28
N ALA A 119 -3.61 -7.08 1.32
CA ALA A 119 -3.04 -6.16 0.33
C ALA A 119 -3.01 -4.74 0.92
N LEU A 120 -1.98 -4.45 1.72
CA LEU A 120 -1.84 -3.18 2.45
C LEU A 120 -1.90 -1.95 1.54
N GLU A 121 -1.42 -2.08 0.30
CA GLU A 121 -1.36 -0.98 -0.66
C GLU A 121 -2.73 -0.47 -1.13
N TYR A 122 -3.83 -1.13 -0.77
CA TYR A 122 -5.19 -0.74 -1.16
C TYR A 122 -6.07 -0.28 0.00
N ILE A 123 -5.56 -0.34 1.25
CA ILE A 123 -6.35 0.14 2.39
C ILE A 123 -6.56 1.65 2.31
N THR A 124 -7.79 2.07 2.57
CA THR A 124 -8.21 3.47 2.66
C THR A 124 -9.01 3.68 3.95
N ASP A 125 -9.24 4.93 4.34
CA ASP A 125 -10.05 5.26 5.52
C ASP A 125 -11.43 4.61 5.50
N ASN A 126 -12.00 4.49 4.31
CA ASN A 126 -13.34 3.94 4.12
C ASN A 126 -13.36 2.40 4.05
N SER A 127 -12.21 1.74 3.95
CA SER A 127 -12.12 0.28 3.83
C SER A 127 -11.63 -0.43 5.10
N VAL A 128 -11.47 0.28 6.22
CA VAL A 128 -10.96 -0.30 7.48
C VAL A 128 -11.75 -1.54 7.92
N GLU A 129 -13.08 -1.48 7.89
CA GLU A 129 -13.94 -2.61 8.27
C GLU A 129 -13.77 -3.80 7.30
N LEU A 130 -13.59 -3.52 6.01
CA LEU A 130 -13.31 -4.56 5.02
C LEU A 130 -12.01 -5.34 5.35
N TYR A 131 -11.00 -4.65 5.89
CA TYR A 131 -9.73 -5.27 6.30
C TYR A 131 -9.80 -6.00 7.63
N LYS A 132 -10.74 -5.65 8.52
CA LYS A 132 -10.99 -6.40 9.75
C LYS A 132 -11.65 -7.75 9.44
N ASP A 133 -12.68 -7.75 8.63
CA ASP A 133 -13.54 -8.91 8.38
C ASP A 133 -13.04 -9.79 7.22
N LYS A 134 -12.29 -9.22 6.27
CA LYS A 134 -11.73 -9.86 5.08
C LYS A 134 -12.75 -10.72 4.29
N PRO A 135 -13.96 -10.23 4.04
CA PRO A 135 -14.97 -11.01 3.33
C PRO A 135 -14.57 -11.23 1.87
N GLY A 136 -15.04 -12.33 1.30
CA GLY A 136 -14.86 -12.61 -0.12
C GLY A 136 -15.60 -11.61 -1.00
N ILE A 137 -15.07 -11.36 -2.21
CA ILE A 137 -15.73 -10.50 -3.21
C ILE A 137 -17.06 -11.12 -3.62
N VAL A 138 -18.10 -10.27 -3.68
CA VAL A 138 -19.36 -10.60 -4.36
C VAL A 138 -19.37 -9.87 -5.69
N ALA A 139 -19.36 -10.63 -6.78
CA ALA A 139 -19.37 -10.06 -8.13
C ALA A 139 -20.72 -9.39 -8.44
N GLY A 140 -20.66 -8.25 -9.08
CA GLY A 140 -21.78 -7.53 -9.65
C GLY A 140 -21.73 -7.53 -11.18
N THR A 141 -22.24 -6.46 -11.78
CA THR A 141 -22.15 -6.21 -13.21
C THR A 141 -21.17 -5.08 -13.51
N ALA A 142 -20.67 -5.05 -14.73
CA ALA A 142 -19.77 -4.01 -15.17
C ALA A 142 -20.09 -3.59 -16.60
N THR A 143 -19.91 -2.31 -16.90
CA THR A 143 -19.95 -1.76 -18.25
C THR A 143 -18.73 -0.90 -18.51
N ARG A 144 -18.35 -0.79 -19.78
CA ARG A 144 -17.23 0.03 -20.22
C ARG A 144 -17.63 0.91 -21.40
N SER A 145 -17.25 2.16 -21.33
CA SER A 145 -17.35 3.11 -22.45
C SER A 145 -16.01 3.81 -22.64
N GLY A 146 -15.29 3.48 -23.72
CA GLY A 146 -13.92 3.96 -23.91
C GLY A 146 -13.00 3.50 -22.76
N SER A 147 -12.42 4.44 -22.03
CA SER A 147 -11.57 4.21 -20.85
C SER A 147 -12.31 4.40 -19.52
N THR A 148 -13.64 4.54 -19.55
CA THR A 148 -14.47 4.69 -18.36
C THR A 148 -15.18 3.38 -18.05
N PHE A 149 -15.12 2.99 -16.78
CA PHE A 149 -15.68 1.76 -16.23
C PHE A 149 -16.74 2.10 -15.21
N THR A 150 -17.86 1.39 -15.27
CA THR A 150 -18.96 1.49 -14.29
C THR A 150 -19.21 0.12 -13.70
N MET A 151 -19.01 0.00 -12.40
CA MET A 151 -19.15 -1.20 -11.60
C MET A 151 -20.42 -1.09 -10.77
N THR A 152 -21.34 -2.04 -10.89
CA THR A 152 -22.64 -2.00 -10.20
C THR A 152 -22.82 -3.24 -9.33
N ASN A 153 -23.20 -3.03 -8.07
CA ASN A 153 -23.48 -4.08 -7.08
C ASN A 153 -22.30 -5.02 -6.74
N TRP A 154 -21.07 -4.64 -7.07
CA TRP A 154 -19.90 -5.32 -6.53
C TRP A 154 -19.77 -5.04 -5.04
N LYS A 155 -19.43 -6.06 -4.24
CA LYS A 155 -19.22 -5.89 -2.79
C LYS A 155 -17.89 -6.45 -2.37
N ASN A 156 -17.35 -5.89 -1.26
CA ASN A 156 -16.11 -6.34 -0.62
C ASN A 156 -14.87 -6.17 -1.51
N VAL A 157 -14.87 -5.13 -2.34
CA VAL A 157 -13.77 -4.78 -3.23
C VAL A 157 -12.92 -3.71 -2.57
N ALA A 158 -11.64 -4.00 -2.34
CA ALA A 158 -10.67 -3.03 -1.83
C ALA A 158 -10.17 -2.10 -2.95
N ALA A 159 -9.96 -2.65 -4.14
CA ALA A 159 -9.55 -1.88 -5.31
C ALA A 159 -9.99 -2.54 -6.62
N TYR A 160 -10.08 -1.73 -7.69
CA TYR A 160 -10.12 -2.23 -9.06
C TYR A 160 -8.76 -1.99 -9.71
N GLU A 161 -8.21 -3.03 -10.33
CA GLU A 161 -6.96 -2.96 -11.09
C GLU A 161 -7.25 -3.14 -12.58
N VAL A 162 -6.67 -2.29 -13.42
CA VAL A 162 -6.55 -2.55 -14.84
C VAL A 162 -5.12 -2.93 -15.13
N VAL A 163 -4.91 -4.07 -15.78
CA VAL A 163 -3.60 -4.55 -16.19
C VAL A 163 -3.51 -4.65 -17.71
N ASP A 164 -2.33 -4.40 -18.24
CA ASP A 164 -2.05 -4.60 -19.67
C ASP A 164 -1.81 -6.09 -19.99
N GLU A 165 -1.51 -6.37 -21.25
CA GLU A 165 -1.24 -7.71 -21.76
C GLU A 165 -0.01 -8.37 -21.11
N THR A 166 0.91 -7.58 -20.52
CA THR A 166 2.08 -8.08 -19.78
C THR A 166 1.79 -8.36 -18.31
N GLY A 167 0.58 -7.97 -17.83
CA GLY A 167 0.20 -8.04 -16.43
C GLY A 167 0.62 -6.83 -15.60
N LYS A 168 1.18 -5.79 -16.23
CA LYS A 168 1.54 -4.55 -15.55
C LYS A 168 0.28 -3.75 -15.23
N LYS A 169 0.19 -3.24 -14.00
CA LYS A 169 -0.91 -2.37 -13.58
C LYS A 169 -0.80 -1.01 -14.29
N VAL A 170 -1.84 -0.63 -15.01
CA VAL A 170 -1.94 0.66 -15.73
C VAL A 170 -2.94 1.61 -15.10
N CYS A 171 -3.84 1.09 -14.27
CA CYS A 171 -4.76 1.89 -13.47
C CYS A 171 -5.11 1.15 -12.18
N ILE A 172 -5.26 1.89 -11.10
CA ILE A 172 -5.81 1.42 -9.84
C ILE A 172 -6.88 2.41 -9.42
N SER A 173 -8.03 1.92 -9.03
CA SER A 173 -9.13 2.71 -8.49
C SER A 173 -9.58 2.13 -7.16
N ASP A 174 -10.07 3.01 -6.29
CA ASP A 174 -10.76 2.62 -5.06
C ASP A 174 -11.94 1.70 -5.39
N GLY A 175 -12.12 0.65 -4.59
CA GLY A 175 -13.20 -0.31 -4.73
C GLY A 175 -14.54 0.10 -4.11
N LEU A 176 -14.57 1.25 -3.44
CA LEU A 176 -15.75 1.68 -2.70
C LEU A 176 -16.90 2.07 -3.62
N LEU A 177 -18.05 1.52 -3.29
CA LEU A 177 -19.32 1.90 -3.93
C LEU A 177 -19.89 3.15 -3.24
N VAL A 178 -20.35 4.09 -4.04
CA VAL A 178 -21.22 5.16 -3.54
C VAL A 178 -22.57 4.58 -3.08
N PRO A 179 -23.41 5.32 -2.33
CA PRO A 179 -24.69 4.82 -1.83
C PRO A 179 -25.64 4.26 -2.91
N SER A 180 -25.47 4.65 -4.18
CA SER A 180 -26.18 4.09 -5.32
C SER A 180 -25.83 2.64 -5.66
N GLY A 181 -24.84 2.05 -5.03
CA GLY A 181 -24.32 0.72 -5.37
C GLY A 181 -23.47 0.70 -6.64
N THR A 182 -23.00 1.85 -7.09
CA THR A 182 -22.23 2.00 -8.33
C THR A 182 -20.90 2.69 -8.05
N ALA A 183 -19.81 2.17 -8.62
CA ALA A 183 -18.51 2.84 -8.66
C ALA A 183 -18.14 3.13 -10.12
N THR A 184 -17.65 4.33 -10.39
CA THR A 184 -17.20 4.73 -11.72
C THR A 184 -15.80 5.28 -11.66
N PHE A 185 -14.92 4.82 -12.53
CA PHE A 185 -13.56 5.34 -12.66
C PHE A 185 -13.13 5.41 -14.13
N THR A 186 -12.18 6.28 -14.42
CA THR A 186 -11.65 6.49 -15.77
C THR A 186 -10.14 6.36 -15.76
N MET A 187 -9.59 5.51 -16.64
CA MET A 187 -8.14 5.44 -16.87
C MET A 187 -7.66 6.68 -17.61
N LYS A 188 -6.47 7.15 -17.26
CA LYS A 188 -5.78 8.19 -18.03
C LYS A 188 -5.26 7.68 -19.40
N THR A 189 -4.91 6.39 -19.46
CA THR A 189 -4.45 5.72 -20.67
C THR A 189 -5.64 5.22 -21.48
N ALA A 190 -5.57 5.31 -22.80
CA ALA A 190 -6.61 4.72 -23.66
C ALA A 190 -6.68 3.21 -23.47
N TRP A 191 -7.89 2.67 -23.45
CA TRP A 191 -8.13 1.21 -23.44
C TRP A 191 -7.52 0.57 -24.68
N LYS A 192 -6.92 -0.59 -24.50
CA LYS A 192 -6.39 -1.43 -25.59
C LYS A 192 -6.92 -2.85 -25.46
N ASP A 193 -7.02 -3.55 -26.59
CA ASP A 193 -7.31 -4.97 -26.58
C ASP A 193 -6.20 -5.73 -25.81
N GLY A 194 -6.60 -6.75 -25.06
CA GLY A 194 -5.70 -7.48 -24.17
C GLY A 194 -5.62 -6.94 -22.74
N PHE A 195 -6.12 -5.73 -22.47
CA PHE A 195 -6.24 -5.24 -21.09
C PHE A 195 -7.29 -6.05 -20.32
N LYS A 196 -7.04 -6.25 -19.04
CA LYS A 196 -7.95 -6.96 -18.13
C LYS A 196 -8.25 -6.11 -16.91
N VAL A 197 -9.47 -6.27 -16.40
CA VAL A 197 -9.89 -5.61 -15.15
C VAL A 197 -10.12 -6.67 -14.08
N TYR A 198 -9.65 -6.37 -12.88
CA TYR A 198 -9.85 -7.22 -11.71
C TYR A 198 -10.42 -6.40 -10.56
N ALA A 199 -11.40 -6.97 -9.88
CA ALA A 199 -11.76 -6.56 -8.53
C ALA A 199 -10.83 -7.28 -7.56
N VAL A 200 -10.26 -6.54 -6.60
CA VAL A 200 -9.27 -7.04 -5.63
C VAL A 200 -9.84 -6.96 -4.23
N SER A 201 -9.78 -8.05 -3.46
CA SER A 201 -10.24 -8.09 -2.06
C SER A 201 -9.19 -7.49 -1.11
N ALA A 202 -9.54 -7.33 0.16
CA ALA A 202 -8.60 -6.94 1.21
C ALA A 202 -7.42 -7.92 1.35
N THR A 203 -7.59 -9.20 1.02
CA THR A 203 -6.51 -10.20 1.03
C THR A 203 -5.65 -10.22 -0.25
N GLY A 204 -5.98 -9.37 -1.22
CA GLY A 204 -5.30 -9.36 -2.52
C GLY A 204 -5.81 -10.40 -3.53
N ALA A 205 -6.83 -11.19 -3.17
CA ALA A 205 -7.46 -12.11 -4.12
C ALA A 205 -8.16 -11.33 -5.25
N ARG A 206 -7.98 -11.79 -6.49
CA ARG A 206 -8.50 -11.12 -7.70
C ARG A 206 -9.68 -11.87 -8.26
N THR A 207 -10.74 -11.14 -8.61
CA THR A 207 -11.87 -11.63 -9.39
C THR A 207 -11.90 -10.88 -10.72
N ALA A 208 -11.92 -11.62 -11.83
CA ALA A 208 -11.98 -10.99 -13.16
C ALA A 208 -13.31 -10.26 -13.36
N VAL A 209 -13.23 -9.08 -13.95
CA VAL A 209 -14.39 -8.28 -14.37
C VAL A 209 -14.59 -8.48 -15.86
N THR A 210 -15.80 -8.83 -16.25
CA THR A 210 -16.24 -8.96 -17.67
C THR A 210 -17.25 -7.90 -18.02
N PHE A 211 -17.23 -7.42 -19.31
CA PHE A 211 -18.09 -6.37 -19.84
C PHE A 211 -18.99 -6.90 -20.93
#